data_ff86dbfa4c14b7e0db21807725371959
#
_entry.id   ff86dbfa4c14b7e0db21807725371959
#
_cell.length_a   1.000
_cell.length_b   1.000
_cell.length_c   1.000
_cell.angle_alpha   90.00
_cell.angle_beta   90.00
_cell.angle_gamma   90.00
#
_symmetry.space_group_name_H-M   'P 1'
#
loop_
_entity.id
_entity.type
_entity.pdbx_description
1 polymer ?
#
loop_
_entity_poly.entity_id
_entity_poly.type
_entity_poly.pdbx_seq_one_letter_code
_entity_poly.pdbx_strand_id
1 'polypeptide(L)'
;MDELIMKLPGYRTQLEELDKSLSTPEVMGDMKKYKEKMMERSHLAPIVEKLEEMEKLSGELKDSEEMLKSESDGEMMEIIKDEIEELKAKLQEAEKECKVLLVPPDPLEGKNIIMEIRAGTGGEEAALFAADIFRMYTHYAEKKRWKIEIMSQNETERGGYKEIVCSISGKDVYGSMRYESGVHRVQRVPETESGGRIHTSAITVAILPEAEETDIEINEKDLKIDVMRAGGPGGQCVNTTDSAVRITHLPTGIVVIQQDEKSQLKNKNKAMRVLRSRLFEMEEAKKQKERADARKSMVGSGDRSERIRTYNFPQNRCTDHRVNLTSYNLDGVINGDLDEFIDALKIKAGEDALKES
;
A
#
# COMPACT_ATOMS: atom_id res chain seq x y z
N MET A 1 -6.63 27.64 0.01
CA MET A 1 -7.07 27.84 1.40
C MET A 1 -8.56 28.07 1.49
N ASP A 2 -9.12 29.20 0.98
CA ASP A 2 -10.56 29.51 1.08
C ASP A 2 -11.46 28.43 0.45
N GLU A 3 -11.05 27.80 -0.65
CA GLU A 3 -11.74 26.68 -1.27
C GLU A 3 -11.85 25.43 -0.36
N LEU A 4 -10.86 25.20 0.49
CA LEU A 4 -10.89 24.08 1.43
C LEU A 4 -11.85 24.35 2.58
N ILE A 5 -11.82 25.56 3.14
CA ILE A 5 -12.74 25.98 4.21
C ILE A 5 -14.19 25.99 3.72
N MET A 6 -14.44 26.36 2.46
CA MET A 6 -15.78 26.29 1.85
C MET A 6 -16.37 24.86 1.80
N LYS A 7 -15.55 23.83 1.84
CA LYS A 7 -16.00 22.43 1.87
C LYS A 7 -16.39 21.94 3.26
N LEU A 8 -16.02 22.65 4.33
CA LEU A 8 -16.30 22.27 5.73
C LEU A 8 -17.77 21.94 6.02
N PRO A 9 -18.78 22.74 5.58
CA PRO A 9 -20.18 22.40 5.86
C PRO A 9 -20.59 21.04 5.27
N GLY A 10 -20.07 20.69 4.08
CA GLY A 10 -20.34 19.40 3.43
C GLY A 10 -19.77 18.23 4.22
N TYR A 11 -18.51 18.33 4.64
CA TYR A 11 -17.88 17.27 5.44
C TYR A 11 -18.52 17.13 6.82
N ARG A 12 -18.92 18.23 7.46
CA ARG A 12 -19.65 18.21 8.74
C ARG A 12 -20.98 17.46 8.62
N THR A 13 -21.75 17.76 7.57
CA THR A 13 -23.01 17.05 7.30
C THR A 13 -22.81 15.57 7.07
N GLN A 14 -21.80 15.19 6.28
CA GLN A 14 -21.45 13.77 6.05
C GLN A 14 -21.07 13.06 7.34
N LEU A 15 -20.27 13.70 8.22
CA LEU A 15 -19.89 13.14 9.51
C LEU A 15 -21.09 12.91 10.42
N GLU A 16 -22.02 13.88 10.47
CA GLU A 16 -23.26 13.74 11.24
C GLU A 16 -24.19 12.63 10.71
N GLU A 17 -24.27 12.46 9.39
CA GLU A 17 -25.02 11.37 8.76
C GLU A 17 -24.41 10.00 9.07
N LEU A 18 -23.07 9.89 9.05
CA LEU A 18 -22.36 8.69 9.46
C LEU A 18 -22.59 8.36 10.92
N ASP A 19 -22.51 9.34 11.82
CA ASP A 19 -22.76 9.14 13.27
C ASP A 19 -24.21 8.69 13.54
N LYS A 20 -25.18 9.26 12.82
CA LYS A 20 -26.56 8.80 12.86
C LYS A 20 -26.71 7.37 12.34
N SER A 21 -26.06 7.05 11.22
CA SER A 21 -26.14 5.72 10.62
C SER A 21 -25.51 4.62 11.48
N LEU A 22 -24.40 4.92 12.17
CA LEU A 22 -23.75 4.01 13.13
C LEU A 22 -24.61 3.70 14.34
N SER A 23 -25.55 4.61 14.68
CA SER A 23 -26.49 4.42 15.79
C SER A 23 -27.74 3.60 15.40
N THR A 24 -27.89 3.20 14.14
CA THR A 24 -29.06 2.43 13.69
C THR A 24 -28.91 0.93 14.02
N PRO A 25 -29.98 0.26 14.50
CA PRO A 25 -29.93 -1.16 14.81
C PRO A 25 -29.54 -2.06 13.64
N GLU A 26 -29.87 -1.64 12.41
CA GLU A 26 -29.55 -2.38 11.17
C GLU A 26 -28.03 -2.43 10.93
N VAL A 27 -27.32 -1.34 11.18
CA VAL A 27 -25.86 -1.27 11.01
C VAL A 27 -25.16 -1.96 12.17
N MET A 28 -25.67 -1.79 13.40
CA MET A 28 -25.12 -2.48 14.60
C MET A 28 -25.24 -4.00 14.52
N GLY A 29 -26.25 -4.53 13.82
CA GLY A 29 -26.45 -5.97 13.61
C GLY A 29 -25.54 -6.58 12.53
N ASP A 30 -24.94 -5.79 11.66
CA ASP A 30 -24.06 -6.24 10.58
C ASP A 30 -22.63 -5.77 10.83
N MET A 31 -21.79 -6.65 11.39
CA MET A 31 -20.39 -6.34 11.74
C MET A 31 -19.56 -5.82 10.56
N LYS A 32 -19.87 -6.26 9.33
CA LYS A 32 -19.14 -5.82 8.14
C LYS A 32 -19.47 -4.37 7.79
N LYS A 33 -20.75 -4.04 7.72
CA LYS A 33 -21.24 -2.67 7.47
C LYS A 33 -20.84 -1.71 8.58
N TYR A 34 -20.87 -2.17 9.83
CA TYR A 34 -20.42 -1.38 10.97
C TYR A 34 -18.95 -1.02 10.85
N LYS A 35 -18.09 -2.01 10.52
CA LYS A 35 -16.65 -1.79 10.32
C LYS A 35 -16.36 -0.82 9.18
N GLU A 36 -17.04 -0.98 8.03
CA GLU A 36 -16.90 -0.08 6.87
C GLU A 36 -17.24 1.37 7.24
N LYS A 37 -18.40 1.59 7.86
CA LYS A 37 -18.83 2.95 8.28
C LYS A 37 -17.96 3.54 9.39
N MET A 38 -17.43 2.72 10.28
CA MET A 38 -16.49 3.14 11.31
C MET A 38 -15.15 3.59 10.69
N MET A 39 -14.69 2.92 9.62
CA MET A 39 -13.50 3.35 8.87
C MET A 39 -13.75 4.68 8.15
N GLU A 40 -14.90 4.86 7.48
CA GLU A 40 -15.28 6.13 6.86
C GLU A 40 -15.31 7.28 7.89
N ARG A 41 -15.94 7.06 9.05
CA ARG A 41 -15.95 8.02 10.14
C ARG A 41 -14.56 8.38 10.66
N SER A 42 -13.73 7.35 10.85
CA SER A 42 -12.34 7.50 11.31
C SER A 42 -11.47 8.31 10.36
N HIS A 43 -11.81 8.31 9.07
CA HIS A 43 -11.16 9.14 8.05
C HIS A 43 -11.72 10.57 8.03
N LEU A 44 -13.04 10.74 8.10
CA LEU A 44 -13.69 12.05 7.99
C LEU A 44 -13.51 12.93 9.24
N ALA A 45 -13.49 12.34 10.43
CA ALA A 45 -13.40 13.10 11.67
C ALA A 45 -12.15 14.00 11.77
N PRO A 46 -10.92 13.51 11.47
CA PRO A 46 -9.73 14.36 11.48
C PRO A 46 -9.76 15.48 10.42
N ILE A 47 -10.42 15.24 9.27
CA ILE A 47 -10.57 16.26 8.20
C ILE A 47 -11.44 17.40 8.72
N VAL A 48 -12.58 17.09 9.33
CA VAL A 48 -13.49 18.10 9.89
C VAL A 48 -12.78 18.89 10.99
N GLU A 49 -12.09 18.22 11.93
CA GLU A 49 -11.35 18.86 13.01
C GLU A 49 -10.29 19.83 12.48
N LYS A 50 -9.53 19.40 11.47
CA LYS A 50 -8.47 20.23 10.87
C LYS A 50 -9.04 21.42 10.08
N LEU A 51 -10.16 21.23 9.38
CA LEU A 51 -10.84 22.32 8.69
C LEU A 51 -11.45 23.34 9.68
N GLU A 52 -11.96 22.89 10.82
CA GLU A 52 -12.45 23.77 11.89
C GLU A 52 -11.30 24.58 12.52
N GLU A 53 -10.14 23.95 12.72
CA GLU A 53 -8.93 24.65 13.15
C GLU A 53 -8.51 25.73 12.15
N MET A 54 -8.51 25.40 10.85
CA MET A 54 -8.19 26.36 9.78
C MET A 54 -9.21 27.53 9.72
N GLU A 55 -10.50 27.26 9.88
CA GLU A 55 -11.54 28.29 9.91
C GLU A 55 -11.30 29.26 11.08
N LYS A 56 -10.97 28.72 12.27
CA LYS A 56 -10.66 29.51 13.46
C LYS A 56 -9.42 30.38 13.26
N LEU A 57 -8.30 29.78 12.81
CA LEU A 57 -7.06 30.51 12.53
C LEU A 57 -7.23 31.59 11.46
N SER A 58 -8.05 31.33 10.44
CA SER A 58 -8.38 32.32 9.42
C SER A 58 -9.22 33.48 9.97
N GLY A 59 -10.10 33.21 10.94
CA GLY A 59 -10.85 34.24 11.67
C GLY A 59 -9.92 35.11 12.50
N GLU A 60 -9.08 34.49 13.35
CA GLU A 60 -8.10 35.19 14.18
C GLU A 60 -7.14 36.05 13.33
N LEU A 61 -6.69 35.54 12.17
CA LEU A 61 -5.84 36.29 11.26
C LEU A 61 -6.54 37.55 10.71
N LYS A 62 -7.81 37.46 10.33
CA LYS A 62 -8.61 38.62 9.84
C LYS A 62 -8.78 39.64 10.92
N ASP A 63 -9.09 39.19 12.15
CA ASP A 63 -9.26 40.10 13.30
C ASP A 63 -7.94 40.83 13.63
N SER A 64 -6.79 40.15 13.62
CA SER A 64 -5.50 40.78 13.83
C SER A 64 -5.11 41.73 12.69
N GLU A 65 -5.44 41.41 11.42
CA GLU A 65 -5.23 42.31 10.29
C GLU A 65 -6.12 43.57 10.35
N GLU A 66 -7.36 43.48 10.90
CA GLU A 66 -8.25 44.64 11.15
C GLU A 66 -7.72 45.46 12.32
N MET A 67 -7.26 44.86 13.39
CA MET A 67 -6.61 45.54 14.51
C MET A 67 -5.39 46.32 14.06
N LEU A 68 -4.53 45.75 13.21
CA LEU A 68 -3.37 46.42 12.68
C LEU A 68 -3.71 47.72 11.88
N LYS A 69 -4.87 47.72 11.18
CA LYS A 69 -5.33 48.89 10.43
C LYS A 69 -5.84 50.01 11.32
N SER A 70 -6.34 49.69 12.50
CA SER A 70 -6.93 50.64 13.44
C SER A 70 -5.96 51.14 14.51
N GLU A 71 -4.84 50.44 14.71
CA GLU A 71 -3.84 50.75 15.75
C GLU A 71 -2.92 51.88 15.30
N SER A 72 -2.56 52.76 16.24
CA SER A 72 -1.68 53.92 16.01
C SER A 72 -0.39 53.88 16.83
N ASP A 73 -0.29 52.97 17.79
CA ASP A 73 0.87 52.79 18.63
C ASP A 73 1.92 51.91 17.94
N GLY A 74 3.15 52.40 17.81
CA GLY A 74 4.23 51.75 17.10
C GLY A 74 4.67 50.40 17.74
N GLU A 75 4.71 50.33 19.07
CA GLU A 75 5.10 49.10 19.79
C GLU A 75 3.99 48.04 19.64
N MET A 76 2.74 48.45 19.73
CA MET A 76 1.59 47.55 19.56
C MET A 76 1.49 47.03 18.14
N MET A 77 1.75 47.88 17.14
CA MET A 77 1.82 47.46 15.72
C MET A 77 2.88 46.41 15.43
N GLU A 78 3.99 46.43 16.12
CA GLU A 78 5.08 45.44 15.96
C GLU A 78 4.65 44.08 16.54
N ILE A 79 4.04 44.08 17.72
CA ILE A 79 3.48 42.86 18.35
C ILE A 79 2.39 42.20 17.46
N ILE A 80 1.46 43.01 16.92
CA ILE A 80 0.41 42.51 16.05
C ILE A 80 0.99 41.94 14.74
N LYS A 81 2.07 42.51 14.19
CA LYS A 81 2.74 41.96 13.00
C LYS A 81 3.38 40.61 13.27
N ASP A 82 4.05 40.47 14.41
CA ASP A 82 4.63 39.18 14.80
C ASP A 82 3.55 38.10 14.98
N GLU A 83 2.42 38.46 15.61
CA GLU A 83 1.26 37.55 15.75
C GLU A 83 0.69 37.15 14.38
N ILE A 84 0.56 38.10 13.43
CA ILE A 84 0.09 37.82 12.06
C ILE A 84 1.04 36.84 11.35
N GLU A 85 2.37 37.00 11.50
CA GLU A 85 3.34 36.07 10.91
C GLU A 85 3.23 34.68 11.51
N GLU A 86 3.07 34.58 12.84
CA GLU A 86 2.87 33.31 13.53
C GLU A 86 1.57 32.62 13.10
N LEU A 87 0.45 33.35 13.01
CA LEU A 87 -0.83 32.82 12.53
C LEU A 87 -0.76 32.35 11.07
N LYS A 88 -0.05 33.09 10.20
CA LYS A 88 0.18 32.69 8.81
C LYS A 88 0.99 31.40 8.72
N ALA A 89 2.02 31.24 9.53
CA ALA A 89 2.83 30.02 9.57
C ALA A 89 1.98 28.81 10.04
N LYS A 90 1.23 28.96 11.13
CA LYS A 90 0.31 27.91 11.65
C LYS A 90 -0.75 27.52 10.60
N LEU A 91 -1.30 28.51 9.89
CA LEU A 91 -2.29 28.27 8.87
C LEU A 91 -1.72 27.51 7.65
N GLN A 92 -0.48 27.83 7.24
CA GLN A 92 0.19 27.10 6.17
C GLN A 92 0.49 25.64 6.55
N GLU A 93 0.85 25.40 7.80
CA GLU A 93 1.08 24.05 8.31
C GLU A 93 -0.23 23.25 8.36
N ALA A 94 -1.30 23.84 8.91
CA ALA A 94 -2.63 23.24 8.95
C ALA A 94 -3.17 22.96 7.54
N GLU A 95 -2.91 23.83 6.55
CA GLU A 95 -3.29 23.59 5.15
C GLU A 95 -2.56 22.37 4.55
N LYS A 96 -1.27 22.21 4.84
CA LYS A 96 -0.49 21.04 4.38
C LYS A 96 -1.03 19.76 5.00
N GLU A 97 -1.26 19.75 6.30
CA GLU A 97 -1.83 18.58 7.00
C GLU A 97 -3.24 18.23 6.49
N CYS A 98 -4.10 19.24 6.29
CA CYS A 98 -5.43 19.04 5.73
C CYS A 98 -5.38 18.42 4.33
N LYS A 99 -4.48 18.86 3.46
CA LYS A 99 -4.30 18.26 2.12
C LYS A 99 -3.89 16.78 2.18
N VAL A 100 -3.06 16.39 3.15
CA VAL A 100 -2.70 14.98 3.39
C VAL A 100 -3.91 14.16 3.82
N LEU A 101 -4.74 14.72 4.73
CA LEU A 101 -5.94 14.05 5.24
C LEU A 101 -7.04 13.89 4.19
N LEU A 102 -7.11 14.80 3.21
CA LEU A 102 -8.11 14.76 2.13
C LEU A 102 -7.86 13.67 1.08
N VAL A 103 -6.70 13.00 1.11
CA VAL A 103 -6.44 11.85 0.23
C VAL A 103 -7.45 10.75 0.55
N PRO A 104 -8.22 10.26 -0.43
CA PRO A 104 -9.17 9.19 -0.18
C PRO A 104 -8.45 7.96 0.42
N PRO A 105 -9.01 7.32 1.45
CA PRO A 105 -8.40 6.13 2.03
C PRO A 105 -8.35 5.03 0.96
N ASP A 106 -7.17 4.49 0.73
CA ASP A 106 -7.01 3.32 -0.13
C ASP A 106 -7.62 2.11 0.60
N PRO A 107 -8.45 1.29 -0.04
CA PRO A 107 -8.98 0.05 0.54
C PRO A 107 -7.89 -0.89 1.10
N LEU A 108 -6.65 -0.68 0.65
CA LEU A 108 -5.47 -1.45 1.06
C LEU A 108 -4.70 -0.81 2.23
N GLU A 109 -5.08 0.38 2.70
CA GLU A 109 -4.33 1.17 3.68
C GLU A 109 -4.07 0.45 5.01
N GLY A 110 -5.00 -0.38 5.46
CA GLY A 110 -4.85 -1.19 6.67
C GLY A 110 -4.10 -2.52 6.49
N LYS A 111 -3.58 -2.82 5.29
CA LYS A 111 -2.91 -4.10 5.02
C LYS A 111 -1.42 -4.03 5.33
N ASN A 112 -0.88 -5.17 5.76
CA ASN A 112 0.55 -5.40 5.76
C ASN A 112 1.07 -5.45 4.32
N ILE A 113 2.38 -5.34 4.17
CA ILE A 113 3.02 -5.37 2.86
C ILE A 113 4.07 -6.47 2.76
N ILE A 114 4.30 -6.90 1.53
CA ILE A 114 5.49 -7.65 1.13
C ILE A 114 6.35 -6.68 0.33
N MET A 115 7.56 -6.43 0.82
CA MET A 115 8.57 -5.61 0.15
C MET A 115 9.58 -6.51 -0.51
N GLU A 116 9.84 -6.30 -1.80
CA GLU A 116 10.89 -6.96 -2.55
C GLU A 116 11.90 -5.92 -3.04
N ILE A 117 13.16 -6.10 -2.71
CA ILE A 117 14.27 -5.28 -3.21
C ILE A 117 15.16 -6.17 -4.05
N ARG A 118 15.41 -5.77 -5.29
CA ARG A 118 16.28 -6.52 -6.21
C ARG A 118 17.36 -5.65 -6.79
N ALA A 119 18.57 -6.17 -6.86
CA ALA A 119 19.65 -5.57 -7.62
C ALA A 119 19.29 -5.53 -9.11
N GLY A 120 19.40 -4.34 -9.69
CA GLY A 120 19.20 -4.10 -11.13
C GLY A 120 20.54 -3.90 -11.86
N THR A 121 20.66 -2.84 -12.63
CA THR A 121 21.87 -2.52 -13.38
C THR A 121 22.98 -2.04 -12.45
N GLY A 122 24.14 -2.70 -12.45
CA GLY A 122 25.30 -2.29 -11.65
C GLY A 122 26.08 -3.44 -11.00
N GLY A 123 25.64 -4.68 -11.18
CA GLY A 123 26.34 -5.87 -10.66
C GLY A 123 26.46 -5.88 -9.12
N GLU A 124 27.67 -6.08 -8.59
CA GLU A 124 27.94 -6.14 -7.15
C GLU A 124 27.56 -4.84 -6.43
N GLU A 125 27.80 -3.68 -7.06
CA GLU A 125 27.47 -2.38 -6.48
C GLU A 125 25.95 -2.22 -6.29
N ALA A 126 25.15 -2.70 -7.23
CA ALA A 126 23.71 -2.71 -7.09
C ALA A 126 23.26 -3.62 -5.93
N ALA A 127 23.94 -4.74 -5.72
CA ALA A 127 23.63 -5.63 -4.59
C ALA A 127 24.01 -5.00 -3.23
N LEU A 128 25.13 -4.31 -3.14
CA LEU A 128 25.52 -3.55 -1.93
C LEU A 128 24.53 -2.42 -1.65
N PHE A 129 24.11 -1.71 -2.69
CA PHE A 129 23.12 -0.66 -2.55
C PHE A 129 21.74 -1.21 -2.14
N ALA A 130 21.37 -2.41 -2.59
CA ALA A 130 20.15 -3.08 -2.11
C ALA A 130 20.19 -3.33 -0.59
N ALA A 131 21.35 -3.69 -0.05
CA ALA A 131 21.55 -3.85 1.39
C ALA A 131 21.43 -2.50 2.14
N ASP A 132 22.00 -1.42 1.57
CA ASP A 132 21.86 -0.08 2.16
C ASP A 132 20.41 0.39 2.20
N ILE A 133 19.65 0.18 1.12
CA ILE A 133 18.23 0.55 1.03
C ILE A 133 17.37 -0.32 1.96
N PHE A 134 17.67 -1.62 2.08
CA PHE A 134 17.00 -2.46 3.06
C PHE A 134 17.22 -1.97 4.49
N ARG A 135 18.46 -1.61 4.83
CA ARG A 135 18.81 -1.02 6.13
C ARG A 135 18.07 0.30 6.37
N MET A 136 18.00 1.18 5.36
CA MET A 136 17.22 2.42 5.42
C MET A 136 15.75 2.17 5.78
N TYR A 137 15.10 1.22 5.11
CA TYR A 137 13.72 0.87 5.42
C TYR A 137 13.56 0.19 6.78
N THR A 138 14.57 -0.57 7.23
CA THR A 138 14.56 -1.14 8.58
C THR A 138 14.57 -0.04 9.64
N HIS A 139 15.44 0.97 9.52
CA HIS A 139 15.46 2.11 10.43
C HIS A 139 14.15 2.92 10.39
N TYR A 140 13.58 3.09 9.19
CA TYR A 140 12.29 3.77 9.06
C TYR A 140 11.18 2.99 9.77
N ALA A 141 11.12 1.68 9.57
CA ALA A 141 10.14 0.81 10.23
C ALA A 141 10.29 0.82 11.77
N GLU A 142 11.52 0.83 12.29
CA GLU A 142 11.79 0.97 13.73
C GLU A 142 11.23 2.29 14.27
N LYS A 143 11.46 3.43 13.57
CA LYS A 143 10.90 4.73 13.94
C LYS A 143 9.38 4.72 13.99
N LYS A 144 8.73 4.03 13.03
CA LYS A 144 7.27 3.88 12.96
C LYS A 144 6.71 2.76 13.84
N ARG A 145 7.58 2.02 14.54
CA ARG A 145 7.22 0.84 15.37
C ARG A 145 6.55 -0.29 14.56
N TRP A 146 6.97 -0.47 13.32
CA TRP A 146 6.55 -1.58 12.48
C TRP A 146 7.44 -2.80 12.71
N LYS A 147 6.89 -3.98 12.51
CA LYS A 147 7.64 -5.23 12.58
C LYS A 147 8.06 -5.65 11.17
N ILE A 148 9.35 -5.97 10.99
CA ILE A 148 9.88 -6.54 9.75
C ILE A 148 10.22 -8.00 9.99
N GLU A 149 9.86 -8.85 9.02
CA GLU A 149 10.19 -10.27 9.00
C GLU A 149 10.75 -10.66 7.63
N ILE A 150 11.99 -11.14 7.59
CA ILE A 150 12.63 -11.55 6.34
C ILE A 150 12.04 -12.89 5.92
N MET A 151 11.45 -12.95 4.71
CA MET A 151 10.87 -14.15 4.14
C MET A 151 11.88 -14.93 3.28
N SER A 152 12.68 -14.20 2.50
CA SER A 152 13.70 -14.78 1.62
C SER A 152 14.82 -13.78 1.35
N GLN A 153 16.04 -14.27 1.25
CA GLN A 153 17.20 -13.45 0.90
C GLN A 153 18.17 -14.22 0.02
N ASN A 154 18.79 -13.53 -0.93
CA ASN A 154 19.84 -14.03 -1.78
C ASN A 154 21.05 -13.09 -1.65
N GLU A 155 21.97 -13.47 -0.75
CA GLU A 155 23.15 -12.67 -0.44
C GLU A 155 24.26 -12.87 -1.47
N THR A 156 25.11 -11.85 -1.60
CA THR A 156 26.37 -11.92 -2.33
C THR A 156 27.53 -12.16 -1.36
N GLU A 157 28.67 -12.64 -1.87
CA GLU A 157 29.87 -12.90 -1.06
C GLU A 157 30.39 -11.66 -0.29
N ARG A 158 30.00 -10.44 -0.73
CA ARG A 158 30.41 -9.17 -0.11
C ARG A 158 29.32 -8.54 0.75
N GLY A 159 28.32 -9.29 1.18
CA GLY A 159 27.27 -8.81 2.08
C GLY A 159 26.20 -7.94 1.42
N GLY A 160 26.13 -7.91 0.09
CA GLY A 160 25.02 -7.28 -0.64
C GLY A 160 23.89 -8.28 -0.89
N TYR A 161 22.72 -7.80 -1.32
CA TYR A 161 21.57 -8.63 -1.69
C TYR A 161 21.32 -8.58 -3.20
N LYS A 162 21.33 -9.74 -3.88
CA LYS A 162 20.78 -9.87 -5.24
C LYS A 162 19.25 -9.68 -5.19
N GLU A 163 18.65 -10.22 -4.15
CA GLU A 163 17.23 -10.12 -3.86
C GLU A 163 17.00 -10.26 -2.36
N ILE A 164 16.15 -9.45 -1.79
CA ILE A 164 15.63 -9.62 -0.44
C ILE A 164 14.13 -9.36 -0.45
N VAL A 165 13.38 -10.28 0.20
CA VAL A 165 11.92 -10.21 0.35
C VAL A 165 11.60 -10.22 1.83
N CYS A 166 10.84 -9.25 2.29
CA CYS A 166 10.40 -9.15 3.68
C CYS A 166 8.92 -8.77 3.77
N SER A 167 8.28 -9.21 4.84
CA SER A 167 6.96 -8.74 5.26
C SER A 167 7.14 -7.59 6.25
N ILE A 168 6.33 -6.53 6.11
CA ILE A 168 6.28 -5.41 7.05
C ILE A 168 4.85 -5.28 7.54
N SER A 169 4.69 -5.34 8.87
CA SER A 169 3.39 -5.29 9.53
C SER A 169 3.33 -4.16 10.56
N GLY A 170 2.18 -3.48 10.61
CA GLY A 170 1.97 -2.36 11.53
C GLY A 170 0.82 -1.46 11.09
N LYS A 171 0.69 -0.30 11.74
CA LYS A 171 -0.35 0.67 11.41
C LYS A 171 0.07 1.49 10.19
N ASP A 172 -0.81 1.60 9.18
CA ASP A 172 -0.64 2.42 7.96
C ASP A 172 0.65 2.13 7.18
N VAL A 173 1.05 0.85 7.14
CA VAL A 173 2.28 0.45 6.42
C VAL A 173 2.12 0.66 4.93
N TYR A 174 1.04 0.13 4.33
CA TYR A 174 0.80 0.26 2.89
C TYR A 174 0.60 1.72 2.48
N GLY A 175 -0.18 2.49 3.21
CA GLY A 175 -0.43 3.91 2.93
C GLY A 175 0.84 4.77 2.86
N SER A 176 1.86 4.41 3.65
CA SER A 176 3.16 5.11 3.66
C SER A 176 4.14 4.53 2.65
N MET A 177 4.25 3.19 2.55
CA MET A 177 5.31 2.54 1.78
C MET A 177 4.99 2.37 0.29
N ARG A 178 3.73 2.39 -0.14
CA ARG A 178 3.35 2.22 -1.55
C ARG A 178 4.07 3.15 -2.51
N TYR A 179 4.44 4.33 -2.05
CA TYR A 179 5.16 5.33 -2.83
C TYR A 179 6.64 5.01 -3.04
N GLU A 180 7.18 4.02 -2.33
CA GLU A 180 8.57 3.59 -2.49
C GLU A 180 8.76 2.57 -3.63
N SER A 181 7.66 2.11 -4.25
CA SER A 181 7.73 1.22 -5.41
C SER A 181 8.32 1.91 -6.63
N GLY A 182 9.35 1.30 -7.23
CA GLY A 182 9.98 1.79 -8.44
C GLY A 182 11.49 1.54 -8.50
N VAL A 183 12.17 2.29 -9.37
CA VAL A 183 13.63 2.20 -9.58
C VAL A 183 14.34 3.25 -8.73
N HIS A 184 15.25 2.81 -7.87
CA HIS A 184 16.12 3.67 -7.06
C HIS A 184 17.52 3.67 -7.65
N ARG A 185 18.05 4.86 -7.92
CA ARG A 185 19.35 5.04 -8.55
C ARG A 185 20.38 5.57 -7.55
N VAL A 186 21.54 4.96 -7.50
CA VAL A 186 22.68 5.43 -6.71
C VAL A 186 23.80 5.97 -7.61
N GLN A 187 24.46 7.02 -7.15
CA GLN A 187 25.66 7.59 -7.72
C GLN A 187 26.71 7.70 -6.60
N ARG A 188 27.69 6.80 -6.61
CA ARG A 188 28.82 6.80 -5.68
C ARG A 188 30.06 6.15 -6.30
N VAL A 189 31.20 6.29 -5.66
CA VAL A 189 32.38 5.50 -5.95
C VAL A 189 32.19 4.15 -5.27
N PRO A 190 32.08 3.03 -6.02
CA PRO A 190 31.92 1.71 -5.41
C PRO A 190 33.12 1.34 -4.55
N GLU A 191 32.92 0.57 -3.48
CA GLU A 191 34.02 0.00 -2.69
C GLU A 191 34.91 -0.94 -3.53
N THR A 192 34.40 -1.44 -4.63
CA THR A 192 35.09 -2.31 -5.58
C THR A 192 35.92 -1.58 -6.64
N GLU A 193 35.80 -0.23 -6.69
CA GLU A 193 36.44 0.59 -7.72
C GLU A 193 37.77 1.16 -7.21
N SER A 194 38.88 0.75 -7.82
CA SER A 194 40.23 1.23 -7.45
C SER A 194 40.59 2.57 -8.08
N GLY A 195 39.87 2.99 -9.13
CA GLY A 195 40.16 4.23 -9.87
C GLY A 195 39.40 5.46 -9.41
N GLY A 196 38.61 5.39 -8.34
CA GLY A 196 37.85 6.52 -7.79
C GLY A 196 36.76 7.05 -8.71
N ARG A 197 36.31 6.29 -9.71
CA ARG A 197 35.27 6.69 -10.65
C ARG A 197 33.89 6.56 -10.04
N ILE A 198 33.04 7.56 -10.25
CA ILE A 198 31.63 7.51 -9.84
C ILE A 198 30.90 6.57 -10.76
N HIS A 199 30.30 5.50 -10.20
CA HIS A 199 29.41 4.61 -10.93
C HIS A 199 27.96 4.97 -10.67
N THR A 200 27.11 4.60 -11.61
CA THR A 200 25.67 4.74 -11.50
C THR A 200 25.04 3.34 -11.52
N SER A 201 24.51 2.93 -10.40
CA SER A 201 23.81 1.65 -10.24
C SER A 201 22.34 1.87 -9.92
N ALA A 202 21.53 0.86 -10.15
CA ALA A 202 20.09 0.90 -9.89
C ALA A 202 19.60 -0.38 -9.25
N ILE A 203 18.63 -0.24 -8.39
CA ILE A 203 17.86 -1.32 -7.78
C ILE A 203 16.38 -1.09 -8.03
N THR A 204 15.59 -2.12 -7.83
CA THR A 204 14.14 -2.05 -7.93
C THR A 204 13.52 -2.39 -6.58
N VAL A 205 12.52 -1.62 -6.18
CA VAL A 205 11.72 -1.86 -4.98
C VAL A 205 10.29 -2.09 -5.43
N ALA A 206 9.67 -3.18 -4.99
CA ALA A 206 8.26 -3.46 -5.21
C ALA A 206 7.56 -3.62 -3.86
N ILE A 207 6.44 -2.93 -3.68
CA ILE A 207 5.61 -2.95 -2.49
C ILE A 207 4.26 -3.56 -2.86
N LEU A 208 4.00 -4.75 -2.38
CA LEU A 208 2.79 -5.51 -2.65
C LEU A 208 1.97 -5.63 -1.37
N PRO A 209 0.65 -5.43 -1.39
CA PRO A 209 -0.18 -5.72 -0.23
C PRO A 209 -0.15 -7.21 0.08
N GLU A 210 -0.07 -7.55 1.38
CA GLU A 210 -0.18 -8.93 1.83
C GLU A 210 -1.57 -9.46 1.52
N ALA A 211 -1.64 -10.61 0.84
CA ALA A 211 -2.93 -11.23 0.51
C ALA A 211 -3.45 -11.99 1.72
N GLU A 212 -4.72 -11.81 2.02
CA GLU A 212 -5.42 -12.65 2.97
C GLU A 212 -5.57 -14.08 2.40
N GLU A 213 -5.42 -15.06 3.28
CA GLU A 213 -5.75 -16.45 2.94
C GLU A 213 -7.24 -16.50 2.58
N THR A 214 -7.55 -16.91 1.37
CA THR A 214 -8.93 -17.10 0.96
C THR A 214 -9.29 -18.57 1.10
N ASP A 215 -10.18 -18.85 2.04
CA ASP A 215 -10.88 -20.13 2.05
C ASP A 215 -11.78 -20.23 0.80
N ILE A 216 -11.59 -21.28 0.02
CA ILE A 216 -12.45 -21.54 -1.12
C ILE A 216 -13.73 -22.18 -0.63
N GLU A 217 -14.78 -21.38 -0.56
CA GLU A 217 -16.13 -21.89 -0.35
C GLU A 217 -16.69 -22.40 -1.68
N ILE A 218 -16.92 -23.72 -1.75
CA ILE A 218 -17.59 -24.34 -2.90
C ILE A 218 -19.09 -24.35 -2.63
N ASN A 219 -19.84 -23.56 -3.39
CA ASN A 219 -21.29 -23.54 -3.29
C ASN A 219 -21.87 -24.78 -4.02
N GLU A 220 -22.73 -25.55 -3.36
CA GLU A 220 -23.33 -26.73 -3.95
C GLU A 220 -24.18 -26.41 -5.19
N LYS A 221 -24.72 -25.21 -5.30
CA LYS A 221 -25.51 -24.75 -6.47
C LYS A 221 -24.65 -24.61 -7.74
N ASP A 222 -23.34 -24.44 -7.58
CA ASP A 222 -22.40 -24.28 -8.68
C ASP A 222 -21.85 -25.65 -9.17
N LEU A 223 -22.34 -26.75 -8.58
CA LEU A 223 -21.88 -28.08 -8.91
C LEU A 223 -22.96 -28.85 -9.69
N LYS A 224 -22.58 -29.38 -10.84
CA LYS A 224 -23.34 -30.41 -11.55
C LYS A 224 -22.72 -31.76 -11.23
N ILE A 225 -23.50 -32.64 -10.58
CA ILE A 225 -23.05 -33.98 -10.19
C ILE A 225 -23.80 -35.01 -11.05
N ASP A 226 -23.03 -35.68 -11.89
CA ASP A 226 -23.55 -36.78 -12.74
C ASP A 226 -23.00 -38.11 -12.19
N VAL A 227 -23.88 -39.14 -12.14
CA VAL A 227 -23.53 -40.47 -11.71
C VAL A 227 -23.50 -41.36 -12.94
N MET A 228 -22.50 -42.22 -13.05
CA MET A 228 -22.31 -43.09 -14.19
C MET A 228 -21.72 -44.45 -13.77
N ARG A 229 -21.77 -45.40 -14.69
CA ARG A 229 -21.10 -46.70 -14.49
C ARG A 229 -19.58 -46.52 -14.56
N ALA A 230 -18.88 -47.24 -13.67
CA ALA A 230 -17.43 -47.25 -13.71
C ALA A 230 -16.95 -47.98 -14.98
N GLY A 231 -15.98 -47.39 -15.68
CA GLY A 231 -15.33 -48.02 -16.84
C GLY A 231 -14.07 -48.75 -16.42
N GLY A 232 -13.86 -49.96 -16.93
CA GLY A 232 -12.63 -50.70 -16.71
C GLY A 232 -12.82 -52.22 -16.69
N PRO A 233 -11.70 -53.00 -16.65
CA PRO A 233 -11.78 -54.46 -16.52
C PRO A 233 -12.34 -54.81 -15.13
N GLY A 234 -13.50 -55.45 -15.07
CA GLY A 234 -14.14 -55.84 -13.81
C GLY A 234 -15.33 -56.78 -14.02
N GLY A 235 -15.73 -57.47 -12.95
CA GLY A 235 -16.90 -58.36 -12.92
C GLY A 235 -18.23 -57.63 -12.86
N GLN A 236 -19.33 -58.35 -12.56
CA GLN A 236 -20.71 -57.85 -12.56
C GLN A 236 -20.91 -56.57 -11.70
N CYS A 237 -20.14 -56.39 -10.64
CA CYS A 237 -20.28 -55.22 -9.76
C CYS A 237 -19.82 -53.90 -10.41
N VAL A 238 -18.84 -53.94 -11.29
CA VAL A 238 -18.34 -52.74 -12.01
C VAL A 238 -19.26 -52.35 -13.16
N ASN A 239 -19.82 -53.33 -13.82
CA ASN A 239 -20.62 -53.10 -15.03
C ASN A 239 -22.12 -52.81 -14.79
N THR A 240 -22.63 -53.10 -13.57
CA THR A 240 -24.06 -52.95 -13.23
C THR A 240 -24.35 -51.84 -12.25
N THR A 241 -23.36 -51.38 -11.44
CA THR A 241 -23.60 -50.37 -10.39
C THR A 241 -23.10 -49.01 -10.84
N ASP A 242 -23.95 -47.97 -10.71
CA ASP A 242 -23.58 -46.58 -11.00
C ASP A 242 -22.74 -46.02 -9.83
N SER A 243 -21.48 -46.45 -9.73
CA SER A 243 -20.55 -46.05 -8.65
C SER A 243 -19.65 -44.90 -9.02
N ALA A 244 -19.40 -44.64 -10.30
CA ALA A 244 -18.57 -43.51 -10.73
C ALA A 244 -19.32 -42.18 -10.61
N VAL A 245 -18.61 -41.17 -10.17
CA VAL A 245 -19.15 -39.81 -9.98
C VAL A 245 -18.33 -38.82 -10.80
N ARG A 246 -19.04 -38.00 -11.58
CA ARG A 246 -18.52 -36.87 -12.32
C ARG A 246 -19.04 -35.60 -11.70
N ILE A 247 -18.17 -34.73 -11.24
CA ILE A 247 -18.49 -33.39 -10.71
C ILE A 247 -17.97 -32.34 -11.68
N THR A 248 -18.88 -31.49 -12.15
CA THR A 248 -18.54 -30.35 -12.99
C THR A 248 -18.80 -29.07 -12.20
N HIS A 249 -17.78 -28.24 -12.00
CA HIS A 249 -17.94 -26.92 -11.43
C HIS A 249 -18.36 -25.96 -12.55
N LEU A 250 -19.60 -25.48 -12.51
CA LEU A 250 -20.21 -24.71 -13.60
C LEU A 250 -19.47 -23.39 -13.92
N PRO A 251 -19.05 -22.57 -12.92
CA PRO A 251 -18.39 -21.30 -13.19
C PRO A 251 -17.01 -21.44 -13.85
N THR A 252 -16.24 -22.47 -13.49
CA THR A 252 -14.86 -22.65 -14.00
C THR A 252 -14.76 -23.71 -15.10
N GLY A 253 -15.80 -24.51 -15.30
CA GLY A 253 -15.79 -25.62 -16.24
C GLY A 253 -14.91 -26.82 -15.84
N ILE A 254 -14.33 -26.81 -14.64
CA ILE A 254 -13.49 -27.91 -14.16
C ILE A 254 -14.34 -29.17 -13.97
N VAL A 255 -13.87 -30.27 -14.56
CA VAL A 255 -14.52 -31.58 -14.47
C VAL A 255 -13.58 -32.52 -13.70
N VAL A 256 -14.17 -33.21 -12.70
CA VAL A 256 -13.48 -34.25 -11.92
C VAL A 256 -14.31 -35.52 -12.02
N ILE A 257 -13.68 -36.62 -12.40
CA ILE A 257 -14.29 -37.95 -12.48
C ILE A 257 -13.56 -38.86 -11.48
N GLN A 258 -14.34 -39.55 -10.63
CA GLN A 258 -13.80 -40.52 -9.68
C GLN A 258 -14.62 -41.83 -9.76
N GLN A 259 -13.87 -42.95 -9.92
CA GLN A 259 -14.45 -44.27 -10.08
C GLN A 259 -13.68 -45.39 -9.36
N ASP A 260 -12.70 -45.00 -8.50
CA ASP A 260 -11.75 -45.93 -7.88
C ASP A 260 -12.39 -46.80 -6.78
N GLU A 261 -13.46 -46.27 -6.15
CA GLU A 261 -14.12 -46.94 -5.02
C GLU A 261 -15.42 -47.63 -5.45
N LYS A 262 -15.78 -48.71 -4.77
CA LYS A 262 -17.05 -49.39 -4.99
C LYS A 262 -18.28 -48.60 -4.51
N SER A 263 -18.08 -47.61 -3.65
CA SER A 263 -19.12 -46.77 -3.06
C SER A 263 -19.20 -45.42 -3.76
N GLN A 264 -20.37 -45.12 -4.31
CA GLN A 264 -20.71 -43.81 -4.91
C GLN A 264 -20.41 -42.62 -3.94
N LEU A 265 -20.77 -42.77 -2.65
CA LEU A 265 -20.55 -41.74 -1.66
C LEU A 265 -19.05 -41.48 -1.44
N LYS A 266 -18.22 -42.53 -1.38
CA LYS A 266 -16.76 -42.38 -1.27
C LYS A 266 -16.16 -41.70 -2.49
N ASN A 267 -16.63 -42.06 -3.71
CA ASN A 267 -16.23 -41.44 -4.95
C ASN A 267 -16.65 -39.96 -4.99
N LYS A 268 -17.88 -39.61 -4.54
CA LYS A 268 -18.34 -38.21 -4.43
C LYS A 268 -17.40 -37.40 -3.49
N ASN A 269 -17.13 -37.92 -2.30
CA ASN A 269 -16.25 -37.22 -1.32
C ASN A 269 -14.81 -37.07 -1.84
N LYS A 270 -14.30 -38.07 -2.54
CA LYS A 270 -12.96 -38.01 -3.17
C LYS A 270 -12.92 -37.02 -4.32
N ALA A 271 -13.96 -36.99 -5.17
CA ALA A 271 -14.13 -36.02 -6.25
C ALA A 271 -14.20 -34.58 -5.73
N MET A 272 -14.96 -34.34 -4.65
CA MET A 272 -15.06 -33.04 -4.00
C MET A 272 -13.69 -32.58 -3.46
N ARG A 273 -12.92 -33.48 -2.87
CA ARG A 273 -11.56 -33.16 -2.38
C ARG A 273 -10.63 -32.77 -3.52
N VAL A 274 -10.66 -33.55 -4.62
CA VAL A 274 -9.84 -33.26 -5.81
C VAL A 274 -10.30 -31.95 -6.49
N LEU A 275 -11.61 -31.70 -6.56
CA LEU A 275 -12.15 -30.46 -7.09
C LEU A 275 -11.66 -29.24 -6.28
N ARG A 276 -11.71 -29.33 -4.93
CA ARG A 276 -11.23 -28.27 -4.04
C ARG A 276 -9.73 -27.98 -4.26
N SER A 277 -8.91 -29.02 -4.39
CA SER A 277 -7.47 -28.86 -4.68
C SER A 277 -7.23 -28.17 -6.03
N ARG A 278 -7.96 -28.58 -7.10
CA ARG A 278 -7.81 -27.94 -8.42
C ARG A 278 -8.29 -26.50 -8.46
N LEU A 279 -9.39 -26.18 -7.76
CA LEU A 279 -9.87 -24.81 -7.63
C LEU A 279 -8.86 -23.96 -6.87
N PHE A 280 -8.25 -24.49 -5.80
CA PHE A 280 -7.20 -23.83 -5.05
C PHE A 280 -5.98 -23.54 -5.92
N GLU A 281 -5.48 -24.53 -6.66
CA GLU A 281 -4.35 -24.36 -7.58
C GLU A 281 -4.63 -23.29 -8.65
N MET A 282 -5.84 -23.27 -9.19
CA MET A 282 -6.24 -22.28 -10.20
C MET A 282 -6.32 -20.86 -9.62
N GLU A 283 -6.89 -20.71 -8.44
CA GLU A 283 -7.00 -19.42 -7.74
C GLU A 283 -5.60 -18.89 -7.35
N GLU A 284 -4.72 -19.78 -6.84
CA GLU A 284 -3.33 -19.45 -6.54
C GLU A 284 -2.56 -19.03 -7.80
N ALA A 285 -2.71 -19.75 -8.89
CA ALA A 285 -2.07 -19.40 -10.17
C ALA A 285 -2.55 -18.04 -10.68
N LYS A 286 -3.86 -17.73 -10.53
CA LYS A 286 -4.43 -16.43 -10.90
C LYS A 286 -3.84 -15.31 -10.05
N LYS A 287 -3.80 -15.48 -8.72
CA LYS A 287 -3.21 -14.52 -7.78
C LYS A 287 -1.73 -14.29 -8.04
N GLN A 288 -0.97 -15.36 -8.31
CA GLN A 288 0.44 -15.25 -8.67
C GLN A 288 0.64 -14.45 -9.95
N LYS A 289 -0.22 -14.66 -10.96
CA LYS A 289 -0.16 -13.88 -12.20
C LYS A 289 -0.50 -12.41 -11.94
N GLU A 290 -1.55 -12.12 -11.21
CA GLU A 290 -1.95 -10.75 -10.85
C GLU A 290 -0.83 -10.04 -10.07
N ARG A 291 -0.18 -10.71 -9.11
CA ARG A 291 1.00 -10.19 -8.39
C ARG A 291 2.18 -9.95 -9.33
N ALA A 292 2.46 -10.86 -10.25
CA ALA A 292 3.54 -10.70 -11.23
C ALA A 292 3.28 -9.52 -12.17
N ASP A 293 2.05 -9.35 -12.65
CA ASP A 293 1.65 -8.26 -13.53
C ASP A 293 1.68 -6.91 -12.76
N ALA A 294 1.15 -6.84 -11.55
CA ALA A 294 1.23 -5.67 -10.68
C ALA A 294 2.68 -5.27 -10.40
N ARG A 295 3.54 -6.24 -10.04
CA ARG A 295 4.96 -6.00 -9.84
C ARG A 295 5.64 -5.45 -11.10
N LYS A 296 5.35 -6.04 -12.27
CA LYS A 296 5.92 -5.58 -13.55
C LYS A 296 5.53 -4.14 -13.87
N SER A 297 4.30 -3.74 -13.57
CA SER A 297 3.85 -2.35 -13.75
C SER A 297 4.53 -1.37 -12.79
N MET A 298 4.82 -1.79 -11.55
CA MET A 298 5.49 -0.95 -10.54
C MET A 298 6.97 -0.71 -10.84
N VAL A 299 7.65 -1.72 -11.37
CA VAL A 299 9.11 -1.74 -11.52
C VAL A 299 9.56 -1.40 -12.95
N GLY A 300 8.65 -1.47 -13.94
CA GLY A 300 8.97 -1.24 -15.35
C GLY A 300 10.03 -2.21 -15.86
N SER A 301 10.99 -1.69 -16.63
CA SER A 301 12.14 -2.46 -17.14
C SER A 301 13.27 -2.62 -16.12
N GLY A 302 13.24 -1.87 -15.02
CA GLY A 302 14.35 -1.80 -14.05
C GLY A 302 15.56 -1.01 -14.56
N ASP A 303 15.42 -0.29 -15.68
CA ASP A 303 16.48 0.55 -16.20
C ASP A 303 16.67 1.80 -15.33
N ARG A 304 17.92 2.22 -15.16
CA ARG A 304 18.28 3.44 -14.42
C ARG A 304 17.68 4.74 -14.95
N SER A 305 17.14 4.73 -16.17
CA SER A 305 16.42 5.88 -16.75
C SER A 305 15.03 6.05 -16.17
N GLU A 306 14.37 4.97 -15.71
CA GLU A 306 13.03 4.96 -15.13
C GLU A 306 13.01 5.29 -13.62
N ARG A 307 14.09 5.88 -13.13
CA ARG A 307 14.28 6.18 -11.71
C ARG A 307 13.18 7.04 -11.10
N ILE A 308 12.70 6.64 -9.94
CA ILE A 308 11.84 7.48 -9.09
C ILE A 308 12.68 8.37 -8.17
N ARG A 309 13.80 7.84 -7.62
CA ARG A 309 14.66 8.56 -6.68
C ARG A 309 16.14 8.36 -7.01
N THR A 310 16.94 9.39 -6.76
CA THR A 310 18.40 9.36 -6.95
C THR A 310 19.11 9.71 -5.65
N TYR A 311 20.03 8.84 -5.24
CA TYR A 311 20.91 8.97 -4.08
C TYR A 311 22.31 9.34 -4.59
N ASN A 312 22.74 10.58 -4.38
CA ASN A 312 24.01 11.10 -4.86
C ASN A 312 24.94 11.33 -3.67
N PHE A 313 25.82 10.38 -3.41
CA PHE A 313 26.74 10.41 -2.29
C PHE A 313 27.79 11.54 -2.40
N PRO A 314 28.45 11.77 -3.57
CA PRO A 314 29.40 12.88 -3.71
C PRO A 314 28.82 14.26 -3.40
N GLN A 315 27.52 14.46 -3.63
CA GLN A 315 26.84 15.73 -3.39
C GLN A 315 26.01 15.74 -2.10
N ASN A 316 26.07 14.67 -1.32
CA ASN A 316 25.28 14.48 -0.09
C ASN A 316 23.78 14.82 -0.28
N ARG A 317 23.17 14.39 -1.41
CA ARG A 317 21.79 14.72 -1.72
C ARG A 317 20.98 13.50 -2.17
N CYS A 318 19.69 13.52 -1.78
CA CYS A 318 18.67 12.61 -2.26
C CYS A 318 17.59 13.42 -3.01
N THR A 319 17.24 13.01 -4.22
CA THR A 319 16.23 13.71 -5.05
C THR A 319 15.15 12.73 -5.48
N ASP A 320 13.88 13.02 -5.12
CA ASP A 320 12.72 12.34 -5.68
C ASP A 320 12.23 13.08 -6.93
N HIS A 321 12.26 12.39 -8.06
CA HIS A 321 11.96 12.99 -9.37
C HIS A 321 10.46 13.16 -9.62
N ARG A 322 9.62 12.49 -8.86
CA ARG A 322 8.16 12.57 -9.02
C ARG A 322 7.60 13.90 -8.50
N VAL A 323 8.17 14.40 -7.40
CA VAL A 323 7.78 15.66 -6.76
C VAL A 323 8.85 16.75 -6.88
N ASN A 324 9.99 16.45 -7.53
CA ASN A 324 11.16 17.33 -7.63
C ASN A 324 11.69 17.82 -6.28
N LEU A 325 11.49 17.02 -5.23
CA LEU A 325 11.98 17.31 -3.89
C LEU A 325 13.42 16.84 -3.75
N THR A 326 14.28 17.70 -3.22
CA THR A 326 15.70 17.40 -2.98
C THR A 326 16.06 17.68 -1.53
N SER A 327 16.50 16.65 -0.82
CA SER A 327 17.11 16.75 0.51
C SER A 327 18.62 16.73 0.40
N TYR A 328 19.30 17.64 1.08
CA TYR A 328 20.77 17.71 1.18
C TYR A 328 21.32 17.02 2.42
N ASN A 329 20.53 16.14 3.02
CA ASN A 329 20.89 15.29 4.15
C ASN A 329 20.74 13.81 3.77
N LEU A 330 21.62 13.34 2.88
CA LEU A 330 21.59 11.94 2.44
C LEU A 330 21.82 10.96 3.58
N ASP A 331 22.70 11.32 4.53
CA ASP A 331 22.98 10.47 5.70
C ASP A 331 21.73 10.29 6.56
N GLY A 332 20.94 11.34 6.78
CA GLY A 332 19.64 11.23 7.47
C GLY A 332 18.67 10.32 6.71
N VAL A 333 18.57 10.48 5.39
CA VAL A 333 17.70 9.65 4.55
C VAL A 333 18.08 8.17 4.65
N ILE A 334 19.37 7.82 4.53
CA ILE A 334 19.86 6.43 4.66
C ILE A 334 19.64 5.90 6.09
N ASN A 335 19.56 6.75 7.10
CA ASN A 335 19.20 6.39 8.47
C ASN A 335 17.67 6.43 8.73
N GLY A 336 16.87 6.47 7.67
CA GLY A 336 15.42 6.32 7.75
C GLY A 336 14.64 7.63 7.95
N ASP A 337 15.17 8.80 7.54
CA ASP A 337 14.39 10.03 7.50
C ASP A 337 13.68 10.16 6.14
N LEU A 338 12.54 9.47 6.01
CA LEU A 338 11.77 9.39 4.77
C LEU A 338 10.48 10.21 4.80
N ASP A 339 10.08 10.72 5.96
CA ASP A 339 8.77 11.36 6.15
C ASP A 339 8.57 12.54 5.18
N GLU A 340 9.59 13.39 4.98
CA GLU A 340 9.51 14.53 4.06
C GLU A 340 9.15 14.11 2.63
N PHE A 341 9.73 13.01 2.12
CA PHE A 341 9.44 12.48 0.79
C PHE A 341 8.05 11.84 0.72
N ILE A 342 7.69 11.05 1.74
CA ILE A 342 6.41 10.34 1.80
C ILE A 342 5.26 11.33 1.90
N ASP A 343 5.38 12.36 2.73
CA ASP A 343 4.35 13.39 2.89
C ASP A 343 4.17 14.22 1.61
N ALA A 344 5.27 14.61 0.96
CA ALA A 344 5.20 15.29 -0.34
C ALA A 344 4.52 14.43 -1.42
N LEU A 345 4.76 13.11 -1.42
CA LEU A 345 4.14 12.19 -2.35
C LEU A 345 2.66 11.94 -2.02
N LYS A 346 2.30 11.87 -0.74
CA LYS A 346 0.90 11.81 -0.28
C LYS A 346 0.13 13.06 -0.73
N ILE A 347 0.68 14.25 -0.52
CA ILE A 347 0.05 15.52 -0.96
C ILE A 347 -0.17 15.52 -2.46
N LYS A 348 0.84 15.14 -3.25
CA LYS A 348 0.71 15.09 -4.70
C LYS A 348 -0.37 14.09 -5.15
N ALA A 349 -0.39 12.91 -4.56
CA ALA A 349 -1.42 11.91 -4.85
C ALA A 349 -2.83 12.42 -4.54
N GLY A 350 -2.99 13.17 -3.46
CA GLY A 350 -4.24 13.85 -3.12
C GLY A 350 -4.65 14.91 -4.14
N GLU A 351 -3.70 15.74 -4.58
CA GLU A 351 -3.96 16.75 -5.61
C GLU A 351 -4.36 16.11 -6.96
N ASP A 352 -3.72 15.01 -7.32
CA ASP A 352 -4.03 14.30 -8.58
C ASP A 352 -5.40 13.62 -8.50
N ALA A 353 -5.77 13.00 -7.36
CA ALA A 353 -7.09 12.44 -7.13
C ALA A 353 -8.22 13.50 -7.15
N LEU A 354 -7.95 14.71 -6.63
CA LEU A 354 -8.91 15.82 -6.66
C LEU A 354 -9.11 16.42 -8.06
N LYS A 355 -8.18 16.21 -9.00
CA LYS A 355 -8.32 16.65 -10.40
C LYS A 355 -9.09 15.65 -11.27
N GLU A 356 -9.09 14.37 -10.88
CA GLU A 356 -9.79 13.29 -11.59
C GLU A 356 -11.26 13.14 -11.13
N SER A 357 -11.62 13.68 -9.96
CA SER A 357 -12.97 13.72 -9.41
C SER A 357 -13.73 15.00 -9.83
#